data_0f3ac1f4ee6dc0cea8b9e0fd89eafe3e
#
_entry.id   0f3ac1f4ee6dc0cea8b9e0fd89eafe3e
#
_cell.length_a   1.000
_cell.length_b   1.000
_cell.length_c   1.000
_cell.angle_alpha   90.00
_cell.angle_beta   90.00
_cell.angle_gamma   90.00
#
_symmetry.space_group_name_H-M   'P 1'
#
loop_
_entity.id
_entity.type
_entity.pdbx_description
1 polymer ?
#
loop_
_entity_poly.entity_id
_entity_poly.type
_entity_poly.pdbx_seq_one_letter_code
_entity_poly.pdbx_strand_id
1 'polypeptide(L)'
;MYCLKKVPKVKVAVVGELYLKYSAPANNDLEQFLRDQDCETYFPSVLGFGIYKTNGALEDLRLYGGKPMKRLILGIAMKYMFYMENMMISIMEEFDCFVAPERVEVLKKRAEGIINTGNSMGEGWYIAAEMMEFVAHGYENVICVQPFGCPPCHVSVKGMLNKIRRIEPKLNAVDIEY
;
A
#
# COMPACT_ATOMS: atom_id res chain seq x y z
N MET A 1 -16.55 26.44 -2.39
CA MET A 1 -15.77 25.90 -1.26
C MET A 1 -16.69 25.01 -0.45
N TYR A 2 -16.58 23.69 -0.62
CA TYR A 2 -17.43 22.75 0.13
C TYR A 2 -16.84 22.62 1.53
N CYS A 3 -17.60 23.06 2.54
CA CYS A 3 -17.22 22.92 3.94
C CYS A 3 -17.48 21.47 4.35
N LEU A 4 -16.44 20.63 4.35
CA LEU A 4 -16.53 19.27 4.86
C LEU A 4 -16.70 19.34 6.37
N LYS A 5 -17.83 18.88 6.89
CA LYS A 5 -17.99 18.69 8.33
C LYS A 5 -17.08 17.54 8.77
N LYS A 6 -16.08 17.82 9.59
CA LYS A 6 -15.27 16.77 10.23
C LYS A 6 -16.16 16.05 11.24
N VAL A 7 -16.72 14.91 10.85
CA VAL A 7 -17.39 13.99 11.76
C VAL A 7 -16.38 12.89 12.07
N PRO A 8 -16.07 12.63 13.35
CA PRO A 8 -15.17 11.54 13.69
C PRO A 8 -15.80 10.20 13.30
N LYS A 9 -15.11 9.46 12.44
CA LYS A 9 -15.48 8.13 11.98
C LYS A 9 -14.41 7.11 12.35
N VAL A 10 -14.79 5.84 12.36
CA VAL A 10 -13.81 4.76 12.45
C VAL A 10 -13.02 4.72 11.16
N LYS A 11 -11.71 4.87 11.27
CA LYS A 11 -10.80 4.85 10.13
C LYS A 11 -10.42 3.42 9.78
N VAL A 12 -10.60 3.04 8.52
CA VAL A 12 -10.29 1.71 8.01
C VAL A 12 -9.48 1.84 6.72
N ALA A 13 -8.27 1.29 6.70
CA ALA A 13 -7.47 1.18 5.49
C ALA A 13 -7.63 -0.20 4.85
N VAL A 14 -7.62 -0.25 3.52
CA VAL A 14 -7.70 -1.49 2.75
C VAL A 14 -6.39 -1.69 2.00
N VAL A 15 -5.69 -2.78 2.32
CA VAL A 15 -4.45 -3.22 1.66
C VAL A 15 -4.65 -4.58 1.01
N GLY A 16 -3.64 -5.09 0.33
CA GLY A 16 -3.66 -6.44 -0.23
C GLY A 16 -3.51 -6.46 -1.75
N GLU A 17 -4.07 -7.47 -2.38
CA GLU A 17 -3.92 -7.72 -3.82
C GLU A 17 -4.56 -6.61 -4.65
N LEU A 18 -3.82 -6.17 -5.68
CA LEU A 18 -4.15 -4.98 -6.46
C LEU A 18 -5.55 -5.01 -7.08
N TYR A 19 -5.90 -6.12 -7.75
CA TYR A 19 -7.18 -6.25 -8.42
C TYR A 19 -8.34 -6.25 -7.41
N LEU A 20 -8.20 -7.00 -6.32
CA LEU A 20 -9.22 -7.08 -5.28
C LEU A 20 -9.40 -5.74 -4.55
N LYS A 21 -8.36 -4.96 -4.33
CA LYS A 21 -8.48 -3.64 -3.68
C LYS A 21 -9.44 -2.72 -4.44
N TYR A 22 -9.38 -2.72 -5.77
CA TYR A 22 -10.08 -1.69 -6.57
C TYR A 22 -11.27 -2.22 -7.37
N SER A 23 -11.49 -3.52 -7.43
CA SER A 23 -12.58 -4.12 -8.21
C SER A 23 -13.76 -4.47 -7.31
N ALA A 24 -14.75 -3.58 -7.29
CA ALA A 24 -15.97 -3.79 -6.53
C ALA A 24 -16.65 -5.15 -6.79
N PRO A 25 -16.78 -5.65 -8.05
CA PRO A 25 -17.31 -6.99 -8.29
C PRO A 25 -16.45 -8.12 -7.71
N ALA A 26 -15.13 -7.92 -7.57
CA ALA A 26 -14.22 -8.94 -7.08
C ALA A 26 -14.18 -8.99 -5.54
N ASN A 27 -14.46 -7.88 -4.86
CA ASN A 27 -14.41 -7.76 -3.41
C ASN A 27 -15.80 -7.59 -2.77
N ASN A 28 -16.86 -7.93 -3.49
CA ASN A 28 -18.25 -7.81 -3.03
C ASN A 28 -18.61 -6.41 -2.52
N ASP A 29 -18.21 -5.36 -3.27
CA ASP A 29 -18.46 -3.95 -2.92
C ASP A 29 -17.99 -3.56 -1.51
N LEU A 30 -16.81 -4.03 -1.11
CA LEU A 30 -16.23 -3.81 0.22
C LEU A 30 -16.20 -2.32 0.61
N GLU A 31 -15.87 -1.42 -0.31
CA GLU A 31 -15.85 0.02 -0.04
C GLU A 31 -17.25 0.53 0.32
N GLN A 32 -18.27 0.12 -0.42
CA GLN A 32 -19.66 0.51 -0.14
C GLN A 32 -20.13 -0.08 1.20
N PHE A 33 -19.80 -1.34 1.48
CA PHE A 33 -20.09 -1.96 2.77
C PHE A 33 -19.50 -1.16 3.94
N LEU A 34 -18.22 -0.76 3.85
CA LEU A 34 -17.57 0.03 4.90
C LEU A 34 -18.19 1.43 5.06
N ARG A 35 -18.58 2.06 3.96
CA ARG A 35 -19.29 3.35 3.98
C ARG A 35 -20.65 3.24 4.66
N ASP A 36 -21.38 2.17 4.40
CA ASP A 36 -22.69 1.89 5.01
C ASP A 36 -22.56 1.63 6.52
N GLN A 37 -21.38 1.17 6.99
CA GLN A 37 -21.03 1.05 8.41
C GLN A 37 -20.48 2.37 9.00
N ASP A 38 -20.63 3.48 8.31
CA ASP A 38 -20.15 4.81 8.73
C ASP A 38 -18.62 4.90 8.98
N CYS A 39 -17.83 4.10 8.25
CA CYS A 39 -16.37 4.14 8.29
C CYS A 39 -15.79 5.19 7.34
N GLU A 40 -14.65 5.76 7.72
CA GLU A 40 -13.77 6.50 6.83
C GLU A 40 -12.78 5.53 6.20
N THR A 41 -12.89 5.31 4.88
CA THR A 41 -12.08 4.34 4.16
C THR A 41 -10.88 4.98 3.49
N TYR A 42 -9.73 4.30 3.51
CA TYR A 42 -8.54 4.68 2.77
C TYR A 42 -8.04 3.53 1.90
N PHE A 43 -7.78 3.84 0.63
CA PHE A 43 -7.19 2.92 -0.35
C PHE A 43 -5.87 3.50 -0.84
N PRO A 44 -4.77 2.72 -0.85
CA PRO A 44 -3.47 3.20 -1.33
C PRO A 44 -3.50 3.59 -2.80
N SER A 45 -2.55 4.43 -3.22
CA SER A 45 -2.44 4.87 -4.61
C SER A 45 -2.00 3.74 -5.55
N VAL A 46 -2.66 3.62 -6.70
CA VAL A 46 -2.22 2.73 -7.80
C VAL A 46 -0.83 3.16 -8.32
N LEU A 47 -0.53 4.47 -8.30
CA LEU A 47 0.79 4.99 -8.68
C LEU A 47 1.88 4.47 -7.74
N GLY A 48 1.62 4.39 -6.43
CA GLY A 48 2.55 3.82 -5.44
C GLY A 48 2.91 2.37 -5.76
N PHE A 49 1.93 1.56 -6.16
CA PHE A 49 2.19 0.20 -6.63
C PHE A 49 3.06 0.17 -7.90
N GLY A 50 2.79 1.06 -8.86
CA GLY A 50 3.62 1.20 -10.07
C GLY A 50 5.08 1.55 -9.75
N ILE A 51 5.30 2.48 -8.82
CA ILE A 51 6.62 2.85 -8.31
C ILE A 51 7.30 1.65 -7.64
N TYR A 52 6.59 0.94 -6.76
CA TYR A 52 7.10 -0.27 -6.11
C TYR A 52 7.55 -1.33 -7.12
N LYS A 53 6.74 -1.65 -8.13
CA LYS A 53 7.09 -2.66 -9.17
C LYS A 53 8.28 -2.21 -10.01
N THR A 54 8.34 -0.94 -10.40
CA THR A 54 9.46 -0.39 -11.18
C THR A 54 10.75 -0.37 -10.37
N ASN A 55 10.65 -0.03 -9.08
CA ASN A 55 11.79 -0.09 -8.16
C ASN A 55 12.29 -1.54 -8.00
N GLY A 56 11.41 -2.52 -7.84
CA GLY A 56 11.77 -3.94 -7.78
C GLY A 56 12.51 -4.39 -9.05
N ALA A 57 12.00 -4.02 -10.23
CA ALA A 57 12.65 -4.34 -11.51
C ALA A 57 14.03 -3.69 -11.67
N LEU A 58 14.25 -2.49 -11.13
CA LEU A 58 15.56 -1.83 -11.12
C LEU A 58 16.52 -2.53 -10.14
N GLU A 59 16.04 -2.96 -8.98
CA GLU A 59 16.84 -3.74 -8.02
C GLU A 59 17.24 -5.11 -8.61
N ASP A 60 16.33 -5.80 -9.30
CA ASP A 60 16.66 -7.05 -9.99
C ASP A 60 17.77 -6.85 -11.02
N LEU A 61 17.72 -5.76 -11.81
CA LEU A 61 18.77 -5.41 -12.76
C LEU A 61 20.10 -5.06 -12.07
N ARG A 62 20.06 -4.54 -10.86
CA ARG A 62 21.24 -4.25 -10.05
C ARG A 62 21.87 -5.53 -9.50
N LEU A 63 21.07 -6.46 -9.01
CA LEU A 63 21.53 -7.69 -8.35
C LEU A 63 21.92 -8.79 -9.33
N TYR A 64 21.14 -8.96 -10.39
CA TYR A 64 21.27 -10.10 -11.31
C TYR A 64 21.78 -9.67 -12.69
N GLY A 65 21.99 -8.38 -12.92
CA GLY A 65 22.38 -7.84 -14.21
C GLY A 65 21.22 -7.76 -15.20
N GLY A 66 21.53 -7.38 -16.44
CA GLY A 66 20.54 -7.30 -17.52
C GLY A 66 20.90 -6.27 -18.57
N LYS A 67 19.99 -6.08 -19.53
CA LYS A 67 20.22 -5.18 -20.68
C LYS A 67 20.28 -3.72 -20.22
N PRO A 68 21.32 -2.95 -20.60
CA PRO A 68 21.45 -1.54 -20.21
C PRO A 68 20.28 -0.68 -20.72
N MET A 69 19.72 -1.01 -21.88
CA MET A 69 18.55 -0.34 -22.44
C MET A 69 17.33 -0.48 -21.52
N LYS A 70 17.09 -1.67 -20.93
CA LYS A 70 16.00 -1.88 -19.95
C LYS A 70 16.19 -1.01 -18.72
N ARG A 71 17.42 -0.89 -18.22
CA ARG A 71 17.74 -0.03 -17.07
C ARG A 71 17.48 1.44 -17.38
N LEU A 72 17.85 1.90 -18.59
CA LEU A 72 17.58 3.27 -19.03
C LEU A 72 16.08 3.56 -19.09
N ILE A 73 15.30 2.69 -19.74
CA ILE A 73 13.85 2.86 -19.88
C ILE A 73 13.18 2.89 -18.50
N LEU A 74 13.49 1.94 -17.62
CA LEU A 74 12.93 1.90 -16.26
C LEU A 74 13.35 3.12 -15.44
N GLY A 75 14.59 3.62 -15.63
CA GLY A 75 15.05 4.84 -14.96
C GLY A 75 14.29 6.09 -15.39
N ILE A 76 13.98 6.21 -16.69
CA ILE A 76 13.13 7.30 -17.20
C ILE A 76 11.70 7.17 -16.67
N ALA A 77 11.13 5.97 -16.72
CA ALA A 77 9.79 5.72 -16.18
C ALA A 77 9.70 6.05 -14.68
N MET A 78 10.72 5.68 -13.89
CA MET A 78 10.79 5.99 -12.47
C MET A 78 10.82 7.51 -12.22
N LYS A 79 11.63 8.26 -12.97
CA LYS A 79 11.68 9.73 -12.86
C LYS A 79 10.33 10.38 -13.17
N TYR A 80 9.62 9.86 -14.18
CA TYR A 80 8.31 10.36 -14.55
C TYR A 80 7.27 10.04 -13.44
N MET A 81 7.29 8.83 -12.90
CA MET A 81 6.38 8.45 -11.80
C MET A 81 6.65 9.27 -10.54
N PHE A 82 7.90 9.54 -10.18
CA PHE A 82 8.23 10.43 -9.06
C PHE A 82 7.78 11.88 -9.31
N TYR A 83 7.85 12.36 -10.54
CA TYR A 83 7.32 13.67 -10.89
C TYR A 83 5.80 13.72 -10.66
N MET A 84 5.07 12.69 -11.12
CA MET A 84 3.63 12.58 -10.91
C MET A 84 3.26 12.45 -9.41
N GLU A 85 4.01 11.63 -8.67
CA GLU A 85 3.83 11.46 -7.22
C GLU A 85 4.02 12.77 -6.47
N ASN A 86 5.11 13.51 -6.76
CA ASN A 86 5.36 14.81 -6.12
C ASN A 86 4.27 15.83 -6.43
N MET A 87 3.76 15.86 -7.66
CA MET A 87 2.65 16.73 -8.03
C MET A 87 1.37 16.36 -7.28
N MET A 88 1.07 15.06 -7.16
CA MET A 88 -0.09 14.58 -6.42
C MET A 88 0.02 14.90 -4.92
N ILE A 89 1.18 14.63 -4.32
CA ILE A 89 1.43 14.94 -2.90
C ILE A 89 1.27 16.44 -2.64
N SER A 90 1.87 17.31 -3.46
CA SER A 90 1.77 18.76 -3.26
C SER A 90 0.34 19.28 -3.33
N ILE A 91 -0.49 18.70 -4.20
CA ILE A 91 -1.93 19.06 -4.27
C ILE A 91 -2.68 18.55 -3.04
N MET A 92 -2.39 17.31 -2.58
CA MET A 92 -3.06 16.73 -1.41
C MET A 92 -2.72 17.48 -0.13
N GLU A 93 -1.48 17.95 0.02
CA GLU A 93 -1.01 18.72 1.19
C GLU A 93 -1.67 20.12 1.31
N GLU A 94 -2.29 20.63 0.23
CA GLU A 94 -3.09 21.86 0.30
C GLU A 94 -4.42 21.67 1.05
N PHE A 95 -4.81 20.44 1.33
CA PHE A 95 -6.09 20.09 1.95
C PHE A 95 -5.91 19.22 3.19
N ASP A 96 -6.31 19.70 4.34
CA ASP A 96 -6.25 18.99 5.63
C ASP A 96 -7.07 17.70 5.72
N CYS A 97 -7.87 17.39 4.70
CA CYS A 97 -8.75 16.21 4.68
C CYS A 97 -8.14 15.01 3.95
N PHE A 98 -6.99 15.16 3.30
CA PHE A 98 -6.31 14.08 2.60
C PHE A 98 -5.06 13.63 3.35
N VAL A 99 -4.79 12.34 3.28
CA VAL A 99 -3.53 11.74 3.73
C VAL A 99 -2.68 11.49 2.48
N ALA A 100 -1.57 12.20 2.36
CA ALA A 100 -0.65 12.00 1.26
C ALA A 100 0.10 10.67 1.43
N PRO A 101 0.31 9.88 0.34
CA PRO A 101 1.04 8.63 0.41
C PRO A 101 2.53 8.87 0.74
N GLU A 102 3.12 7.94 1.47
CA GLU A 102 4.56 7.96 1.74
C GLU A 102 5.37 7.49 0.54
N ARG A 103 6.57 8.04 0.40
CA ARG A 103 7.49 7.66 -0.66
C ARG A 103 8.03 6.26 -0.44
N VAL A 104 8.39 5.58 -1.53
CA VAL A 104 8.87 4.19 -1.51
C VAL A 104 10.10 3.99 -0.61
N GLU A 105 10.97 4.99 -0.46
CA GLU A 105 12.13 4.95 0.44
C GLU A 105 11.71 4.93 1.92
N VAL A 106 10.63 5.63 2.27
CA VAL A 106 10.07 5.61 3.62
C VAL A 106 9.38 4.27 3.87
N LEU A 107 8.62 3.77 2.91
CA LEU A 107 7.98 2.45 2.98
C LEU A 107 9.00 1.32 3.14
N LYS A 108 10.16 1.37 2.46
CA LYS A 108 11.27 0.43 2.68
C LYS A 108 11.73 0.42 4.14
N LYS A 109 11.89 1.59 4.74
CA LYS A 109 12.26 1.70 6.16
C LYS A 109 11.19 1.14 7.09
N ARG A 110 9.91 1.33 6.75
CA ARG A 110 8.80 0.75 7.52
C ARG A 110 8.78 -0.79 7.47
N ALA A 111 9.21 -1.37 6.35
CA ALA A 111 9.34 -2.82 6.21
C ALA A 111 10.55 -3.40 6.97
N GLU A 112 11.54 -2.56 7.34
CA GLU A 112 12.74 -3.00 8.06
C GLU A 112 12.35 -3.69 9.39
N GLY A 113 13.00 -4.82 9.66
CA GLY A 113 12.69 -5.63 10.84
C GLY A 113 11.42 -6.48 10.72
N ILE A 114 10.56 -6.25 9.73
CA ILE A 114 9.35 -7.05 9.48
C ILE A 114 9.65 -8.10 8.41
N ILE A 115 9.91 -7.66 7.20
CA ILE A 115 10.14 -8.50 6.02
C ILE A 115 11.27 -7.93 5.17
N ASN A 116 12.03 -8.80 4.52
CA ASN A 116 13.12 -8.36 3.65
C ASN A 116 12.54 -7.78 2.33
N THR A 117 13.05 -6.63 1.89
CA THR A 117 12.65 -5.98 0.65
C THR A 117 12.98 -6.77 -0.63
N GLY A 118 13.80 -7.81 -0.54
CA GLY A 118 14.01 -8.79 -1.60
C GLY A 118 12.79 -9.68 -1.86
N ASN A 119 11.81 -9.74 -0.94
CA ASN A 119 10.53 -10.41 -1.18
C ASN A 119 9.62 -9.50 -2.03
N SER A 120 9.89 -9.43 -3.33
CA SER A 120 9.22 -8.55 -4.30
C SER A 120 8.20 -9.26 -5.19
N MET A 121 7.89 -10.55 -4.92
CA MET A 121 6.88 -11.31 -5.66
C MET A 121 5.49 -10.74 -5.37
N GLY A 122 4.71 -10.46 -6.41
CA GLY A 122 3.41 -9.81 -6.26
C GLY A 122 3.55 -8.45 -5.55
N GLU A 123 2.78 -8.24 -4.51
CA GLU A 123 2.85 -7.09 -3.62
C GLU A 123 3.97 -7.23 -2.55
N GLY A 124 4.43 -8.46 -2.30
CA GLY A 124 5.58 -8.79 -1.47
C GLY A 124 5.68 -7.99 -0.17
N TRP A 125 6.84 -7.38 0.09
CA TRP A 125 7.09 -6.56 1.28
C TRP A 125 6.22 -5.31 1.37
N TYR A 126 5.67 -4.86 0.24
CA TYR A 126 4.95 -3.60 0.13
C TYR A 126 3.68 -3.57 0.98
N ILE A 127 2.92 -4.67 1.05
CA ILE A 127 1.71 -4.75 1.88
C ILE A 127 2.04 -4.53 3.38
N ALA A 128 3.11 -5.15 3.85
CA ALA A 128 3.53 -4.98 5.26
C ALA A 128 3.93 -3.52 5.54
N ALA A 129 4.60 -2.86 4.58
CA ALA A 129 4.95 -1.45 4.68
C ALA A 129 3.72 -0.54 4.67
N GLU A 130 2.73 -0.81 3.78
CA GLU A 130 1.45 -0.08 3.73
C GLU A 130 0.71 -0.18 5.08
N MET A 131 0.67 -1.36 5.71
CA MET A 131 0.05 -1.51 7.04
C MET A 131 0.69 -0.59 8.07
N MET A 132 2.02 -0.51 8.09
CA MET A 132 2.76 0.36 9.01
C MET A 132 2.59 1.85 8.69
N GLU A 133 2.51 2.21 7.41
CA GLU A 133 2.18 3.56 6.95
C GLU A 133 0.83 4.01 7.49
N PHE A 134 -0.19 3.17 7.32
CA PHE A 134 -1.55 3.54 7.71
C PHE A 134 -1.72 3.71 9.21
N VAL A 135 -1.11 2.83 10.00
CA VAL A 135 -1.13 3.01 11.47
C VAL A 135 -0.45 4.33 11.86
N ALA A 136 0.66 4.70 11.22
CA ALA A 136 1.32 5.97 11.48
C ALA A 136 0.45 7.19 11.11
N HIS A 137 -0.47 7.04 10.16
CA HIS A 137 -1.45 8.06 9.76
C HIS A 137 -2.79 7.96 10.53
N GLY A 138 -2.86 7.12 11.57
CA GLY A 138 -4.04 6.98 12.43
C GLY A 138 -5.12 6.05 11.88
N TYR A 139 -4.82 5.23 10.88
CA TYR A 139 -5.66 4.14 10.41
C TYR A 139 -5.22 2.84 11.09
N GLU A 140 -5.64 2.67 12.34
CA GLU A 140 -5.28 1.50 13.14
C GLU A 140 -6.03 0.22 12.70
N ASN A 141 -7.19 0.36 12.04
CA ASN A 141 -7.94 -0.76 11.50
C ASN A 141 -7.56 -0.99 10.04
N VAL A 142 -7.06 -2.16 9.72
CA VAL A 142 -6.59 -2.52 8.38
C VAL A 142 -7.25 -3.81 7.92
N ILE A 143 -7.86 -3.76 6.74
CA ILE A 143 -8.39 -4.95 6.05
C ILE A 143 -7.41 -5.31 4.93
N CYS A 144 -6.90 -6.54 4.96
CA CYS A 144 -6.11 -7.08 3.86
C CYS A 144 -6.98 -7.97 2.98
N VAL A 145 -7.21 -7.54 1.74
CA VAL A 145 -7.96 -8.32 0.76
C VAL A 145 -7.02 -9.17 -0.08
N GLN A 146 -7.32 -10.45 -0.22
CA GLN A 146 -6.46 -11.38 -0.94
C GLN A 146 -7.26 -12.47 -1.64
N PRO A 147 -6.79 -12.96 -2.82
CA PRO A 147 -7.37 -14.15 -3.44
C PRO A 147 -7.06 -15.39 -2.59
N PHE A 148 -7.99 -16.34 -2.56
CA PHE A 148 -7.73 -17.63 -1.93
C PHE A 148 -6.47 -18.28 -2.52
N GLY A 149 -5.57 -18.73 -1.65
CA GLY A 149 -4.33 -19.41 -2.06
C GLY A 149 -3.27 -18.51 -2.68
N CYS A 150 -3.35 -17.17 -2.57
CA CYS A 150 -2.33 -16.25 -3.07
C CYS A 150 -1.01 -16.35 -2.29
N PRO A 151 0.09 -16.95 -2.85
CA PRO A 151 1.33 -17.14 -2.08
C PRO A 151 1.95 -15.83 -1.56
N PRO A 152 2.07 -14.72 -2.35
CA PRO A 152 2.60 -13.48 -1.85
C PRO A 152 1.83 -12.93 -0.64
N CYS A 153 0.51 -12.96 -0.68
CA CYS A 153 -0.32 -12.46 0.42
C CYS A 153 -0.20 -13.37 1.66
N HIS A 154 -0.18 -14.69 1.49
CA HIS A 154 0.01 -15.62 2.61
C HIS A 154 1.35 -15.42 3.32
N VAL A 155 2.43 -15.23 2.56
CA VAL A 155 3.76 -15.00 3.13
C VAL A 155 3.87 -13.61 3.75
N SER A 156 3.49 -12.56 3.01
CA SER A 156 3.75 -11.16 3.39
C SER A 156 2.72 -10.59 4.35
N VAL A 157 1.51 -11.18 4.39
CA VAL A 157 0.43 -10.76 5.30
C VAL A 157 0.27 -11.79 6.41
N LYS A 158 -0.36 -12.93 6.14
CA LYS A 158 -0.66 -13.95 7.16
C LYS A 158 0.59 -14.38 7.94
N GLY A 159 1.69 -14.66 7.22
CA GLY A 159 2.96 -15.05 7.84
C GLY A 159 3.59 -13.96 8.70
N MET A 160 3.39 -12.70 8.35
CA MET A 160 4.00 -11.56 9.05
C MET A 160 3.07 -10.87 10.05
N LEU A 161 1.76 -11.10 10.00
CA LEU A 161 0.77 -10.36 10.77
C LEU A 161 1.05 -10.38 12.29
N ASN A 162 1.41 -11.54 12.84
CA ASN A 162 1.75 -11.65 14.26
C ASN A 162 3.03 -10.86 14.61
N LYS A 163 3.99 -10.78 13.70
CA LYS A 163 5.21 -10.01 13.87
C LYS A 163 4.90 -8.51 13.81
N ILE A 164 4.08 -8.08 12.85
CA ILE A 164 3.65 -6.69 12.70
C ILE A 164 2.92 -6.25 13.96
N ARG A 165 1.96 -7.04 14.47
CA ARG A 165 1.22 -6.74 15.71
C ARG A 165 2.11 -6.63 16.95
N ARG A 166 3.25 -7.33 16.99
CA ARG A 166 4.22 -7.18 18.10
C ARG A 166 5.01 -5.88 18.02
N ILE A 167 5.28 -5.41 16.81
CA ILE A 167 6.01 -4.15 16.56
C ILE A 167 5.06 -2.97 16.75
N GLU A 168 3.81 -3.11 16.24
CA GLU A 168 2.78 -2.09 16.34
C GLU A 168 1.50 -2.68 16.99
N PRO A 169 1.42 -2.64 18.33
CA PRO A 169 0.31 -3.23 19.08
C PRO A 169 -1.06 -2.58 18.82
N LYS A 170 -1.09 -1.37 18.27
CA LYS A 170 -2.32 -0.67 17.91
C LYS A 170 -2.98 -1.24 16.65
N LEU A 171 -2.22 -1.97 15.84
CA LEU A 171 -2.73 -2.53 14.59
C LEU A 171 -3.81 -3.57 14.84
N ASN A 172 -5.01 -3.24 14.46
CA ASN A 172 -6.14 -4.15 14.35
C ASN A 172 -6.32 -4.54 12.88
N ALA A 173 -5.66 -5.63 12.47
CA ALA A 173 -5.69 -6.06 11.08
C ALA A 173 -6.43 -7.40 10.93
N VAL A 174 -7.20 -7.52 9.86
CA VAL A 174 -7.89 -8.74 9.46
C VAL A 174 -7.60 -9.03 7.99
N ASP A 175 -7.39 -10.28 7.65
CA ASP A 175 -7.28 -10.75 6.28
C ASP A 175 -8.59 -11.37 5.81
N ILE A 176 -9.02 -11.00 4.61
CA ILE A 176 -10.22 -11.52 3.96
C ILE A 176 -9.82 -12.19 2.64
N GLU A 177 -10.20 -13.43 2.49
CA GLU A 177 -10.00 -14.21 1.26
C GLU A 177 -11.28 -14.22 0.42
N TYR A 178 -11.12 -13.98 -0.88
CA TYR A 178 -12.17 -14.00 -1.89
C TYR A 178 -11.96 -15.14 -2.89
#